data_889379d14bcf72de08f0bc36c119389c
#
_entry.id   889379d14bcf72de08f0bc36c119389c
#
_cell.length_a   1.000
_cell.length_b   1.000
_cell.length_c   1.000
_cell.angle_alpha   90.00
_cell.angle_beta   90.00
_cell.angle_gamma   90.00
#
_symmetry.space_group_name_H-M   'P 1'
#
loop_
_entity.id
_entity.type
_entity.pdbx_description
1 polymer ?
#
loop_
_entity_poly.entity_id
_entity_poly.type
_entity_poly.pdbx_seq_one_letter_code
_entity_poly.pdbx_strand_id
1 'polypeptide(L)'
;MNLVDVNDADKVLETAKDSGSKVVFFNRLPSDSALSSYDDCWYVGANSEQSGIYIAEEIDDYFKSVGHYDKNKNGQLDMVILQGDKFHHDTFNRTLMTVTMLKEKGYPLNIVSKNHDNWDRLNAKRDLLKQFELIGIKNIEIVVANNDAMALGALDALKSRGYNTDAKDKEHHIPVFGVDGLPEMLKEVELGNATGTLIADYSTLAKVCYEIATSEAQTDEEVTQLVWYKTEKHKTLIPYIKYASFKNYMKQKYVLPNYQNNSTL
;
A
#
# COMPACT_ATOMS: atom_id res chain seq x y z
N MET A 1 11.68 0.72 -16.91
CA MET A 1 11.32 -0.69 -17.26
C MET A 1 10.72 -1.38 -16.04
N ASN A 2 9.64 -2.16 -16.21
CA ASN A 2 9.10 -3.03 -15.15
C ASN A 2 9.47 -4.50 -15.47
N LEU A 3 10.24 -5.14 -14.62
CA LEU A 3 10.62 -6.55 -14.79
C LEU A 3 9.44 -7.47 -14.46
N VAL A 4 9.25 -8.53 -15.24
CA VAL A 4 8.33 -9.63 -14.87
C VAL A 4 9.00 -10.52 -13.83
N ASP A 5 10.26 -10.88 -14.05
CA ASP A 5 11.13 -11.57 -13.09
C ASP A 5 12.33 -10.66 -12.77
N VAL A 6 12.59 -10.43 -11.50
CA VAL A 6 13.72 -9.59 -11.05
C VAL A 6 15.09 -10.20 -11.41
N ASN A 7 15.15 -11.51 -11.61
CA ASN A 7 16.36 -12.21 -12.03
C ASN A 7 16.78 -11.89 -13.48
N ASP A 8 15.88 -11.32 -14.30
CA ASP A 8 16.22 -10.89 -15.66
C ASP A 8 16.97 -9.54 -15.68
N ALA A 9 17.17 -8.89 -14.54
CA ALA A 9 17.82 -7.56 -14.46
C ALA A 9 19.21 -7.59 -15.09
N ASP A 10 20.04 -8.59 -14.77
CA ASP A 10 21.42 -8.68 -15.28
C ASP A 10 21.45 -8.76 -16.81
N LYS A 11 20.57 -9.56 -17.43
CA LYS A 11 20.46 -9.69 -18.88
C LYS A 11 20.01 -8.37 -19.54
N VAL A 12 19.09 -7.64 -18.93
CA VAL A 12 18.67 -6.31 -19.40
C VAL A 12 19.84 -5.34 -19.34
N LEU A 13 20.60 -5.36 -18.24
CA LEU A 13 21.74 -4.46 -18.05
C LEU A 13 22.92 -4.77 -18.98
N GLU A 14 23.18 -6.03 -19.33
CA GLU A 14 24.15 -6.39 -20.37
C GLU A 14 23.79 -5.71 -21.70
N THR A 15 22.53 -5.83 -22.14
CA THR A 15 22.07 -5.20 -23.38
C THR A 15 22.15 -3.67 -23.31
N ALA A 16 21.84 -3.08 -22.16
CA ALA A 16 21.91 -1.63 -21.95
C ALA A 16 23.34 -1.12 -22.01
N LYS A 17 24.30 -1.82 -21.39
CA LYS A 17 25.74 -1.50 -21.44
C LYS A 17 26.26 -1.50 -22.86
N ASP A 18 25.92 -2.52 -23.64
CA ASP A 18 26.37 -2.65 -25.03
C ASP A 18 25.88 -1.51 -25.93
N SER A 19 24.69 -0.95 -25.61
CA SER A 19 24.09 0.15 -26.35
C SER A 19 24.38 1.55 -25.75
N GLY A 20 24.99 1.63 -24.56
CA GLY A 20 25.16 2.87 -23.82
C GLY A 20 23.83 3.49 -23.38
N SER A 21 22.83 2.68 -23.09
CA SER A 21 21.46 3.15 -22.76
C SER A 21 21.26 3.23 -21.26
N LYS A 22 20.72 4.37 -20.77
CA LYS A 22 20.27 4.50 -19.38
C LYS A 22 19.05 3.63 -19.11
N VAL A 23 19.01 2.96 -17.95
CA VAL A 23 17.92 2.11 -17.53
C VAL A 23 17.32 2.63 -16.22
N VAL A 24 16.02 2.87 -16.20
CA VAL A 24 15.26 3.16 -14.98
C VAL A 24 14.28 2.03 -14.75
N PHE A 25 14.55 1.20 -13.76
CA PHE A 25 13.63 0.19 -13.28
C PHE A 25 12.56 0.82 -12.39
N PHE A 26 11.37 0.26 -12.40
CA PHE A 26 10.30 0.66 -11.49
C PHE A 26 9.45 -0.54 -11.07
N ASN A 27 8.67 -0.40 -9.99
CA ASN A 27 7.80 -1.40 -9.41
C ASN A 27 8.58 -2.59 -8.81
N ARG A 28 9.13 -3.50 -9.60
CA ARG A 28 9.93 -4.63 -9.11
C ARG A 28 11.38 -4.21 -8.94
N LEU A 29 11.88 -4.29 -7.71
CA LEU A 29 13.23 -3.87 -7.34
C LEU A 29 14.25 -4.96 -7.70
N PRO A 30 15.23 -4.67 -8.58
CA PRO A 30 16.38 -5.55 -8.80
C PRO A 30 17.25 -5.69 -7.55
N SER A 31 18.19 -6.66 -7.57
CA SER A 31 19.17 -6.78 -6.50
C SER A 31 20.09 -5.58 -6.43
N ASP A 32 20.65 -5.29 -5.24
CA ASP A 32 21.63 -4.22 -5.06
C ASP A 32 22.89 -4.45 -5.96
N SER A 33 23.27 -5.71 -6.17
CA SER A 33 24.37 -6.06 -7.07
C SER A 33 24.05 -5.73 -8.53
N ALA A 34 22.83 -5.97 -8.99
CA ALA A 34 22.41 -5.59 -10.34
C ALA A 34 22.42 -4.06 -10.51
N LEU A 35 21.81 -3.31 -9.58
CA LEU A 35 21.78 -1.84 -9.63
C LEU A 35 23.20 -1.24 -9.65
N SER A 36 24.13 -1.76 -8.84
CA SER A 36 25.51 -1.26 -8.77
C SER A 36 26.42 -1.76 -9.89
N SER A 37 25.93 -2.63 -10.78
CA SER A 37 26.73 -3.19 -11.88
C SER A 37 26.85 -2.26 -13.07
N TYR A 38 26.04 -1.20 -13.15
CA TYR A 38 25.99 -0.26 -14.25
C TYR A 38 25.65 1.15 -13.74
N ASP A 39 26.53 2.14 -14.00
CA ASP A 39 26.37 3.51 -13.48
C ASP A 39 25.10 4.21 -13.99
N ASP A 40 24.65 3.90 -15.21
CA ASP A 40 23.41 4.40 -15.79
C ASP A 40 22.17 3.52 -15.49
N CYS A 41 22.20 2.79 -14.39
CA CYS A 41 21.08 1.97 -13.91
C CYS A 41 20.46 2.56 -12.64
N TRP A 42 19.15 2.82 -12.67
CA TRP A 42 18.42 3.43 -11.58
C TRP A 42 17.15 2.65 -11.25
N TYR A 43 16.68 2.79 -10.02
CA TYR A 43 15.37 2.28 -9.60
C TYR A 43 14.53 3.41 -8.98
N VAL A 44 13.26 3.47 -9.38
CA VAL A 44 12.26 4.35 -8.79
C VAL A 44 11.08 3.51 -8.32
N GLY A 45 10.75 3.59 -7.05
CA GLY A 45 9.65 2.84 -6.47
C GLY A 45 8.97 3.57 -5.33
N ALA A 46 7.85 3.04 -4.85
CA ALA A 46 7.22 3.53 -3.64
C ALA A 46 7.93 2.96 -2.39
N ASN A 47 7.96 3.71 -1.30
CA ASN A 47 8.59 3.28 -0.05
C ASN A 47 7.70 2.26 0.69
N SER A 48 7.85 0.99 0.34
CA SER A 48 7.02 -0.09 0.88
C SER A 48 7.20 -0.34 2.38
N GLU A 49 8.38 -0.08 2.94
CA GLU A 49 8.60 -0.15 4.40
C GLU A 49 7.76 0.92 5.11
N GLN A 50 7.81 2.16 4.61
CA GLN A 50 7.01 3.26 5.15
C GLN A 50 5.51 2.94 5.11
N SER A 51 5.03 2.28 4.03
CA SER A 51 3.62 1.92 3.94
C SER A 51 3.19 0.96 5.05
N GLY A 52 4.01 -0.04 5.39
CA GLY A 52 3.73 -0.94 6.50
C GLY A 52 3.70 -0.22 7.85
N ILE A 53 4.62 0.73 8.07
CA ILE A 53 4.64 1.59 9.26
C ILE A 53 3.34 2.41 9.33
N TYR A 54 2.96 3.08 8.25
CA TYR A 54 1.77 3.93 8.23
C TYR A 54 0.48 3.14 8.40
N ILE A 55 0.36 1.94 7.83
CA ILE A 55 -0.79 1.06 8.09
C ILE A 55 -0.88 0.67 9.56
N ALA A 56 0.25 0.34 10.21
CA ALA A 56 0.24 0.04 11.64
C ALA A 56 -0.15 1.26 12.50
N GLU A 57 0.23 2.47 12.10
CA GLU A 57 -0.20 3.70 12.76
C GLU A 57 -1.70 3.95 12.58
N GLU A 58 -2.25 3.78 11.37
CA GLU A 58 -3.69 3.92 11.12
C GLU A 58 -4.52 2.86 11.87
N ILE A 59 -4.01 1.63 12.00
CA ILE A 59 -4.65 0.57 12.81
C ILE A 59 -4.67 0.97 14.29
N ASP A 60 -3.56 1.46 14.82
CA ASP A 60 -3.43 1.92 16.20
C ASP A 60 -4.39 3.09 16.50
N ASP A 61 -4.42 4.08 15.61
CA ASP A 61 -5.32 5.22 15.71
C ASP A 61 -6.80 4.79 15.68
N TYR A 62 -7.14 3.83 14.79
CA TYR A 62 -8.49 3.26 14.73
C TYR A 62 -8.87 2.57 16.05
N PHE A 63 -8.06 1.64 16.56
CA PHE A 63 -8.39 0.92 17.78
C PHE A 63 -8.42 1.82 19.02
N LYS A 64 -7.59 2.83 19.11
CA LYS A 64 -7.67 3.88 20.13
C LYS A 64 -8.97 4.67 20.05
N SER A 65 -9.45 4.95 18.85
CA SER A 65 -10.70 5.69 18.64
C SER A 65 -11.95 4.89 19.04
N VAL A 66 -11.94 3.58 18.82
CA VAL A 66 -13.07 2.69 19.19
C VAL A 66 -12.94 2.10 20.60
N GLY A 67 -11.76 2.20 21.22
CA GLY A 67 -11.49 1.82 22.60
C GLY A 67 -11.30 0.32 22.84
N HIS A 68 -11.26 -0.52 21.80
CA HIS A 68 -11.04 -1.96 21.93
C HIS A 68 -10.57 -2.58 20.59
N TYR A 69 -9.81 -3.66 20.66
CA TYR A 69 -9.37 -4.46 19.50
C TYR A 69 -9.85 -5.91 19.57
N ASP A 70 -10.09 -6.43 20.76
CA ASP A 70 -10.44 -7.83 21.06
C ASP A 70 -11.96 -7.95 21.26
N LYS A 71 -12.70 -8.22 20.18
CA LYS A 71 -14.16 -8.37 20.20
C LYS A 71 -14.59 -9.74 20.72
N ASN A 72 -13.84 -10.78 20.37
CA ASN A 72 -14.16 -12.16 20.77
C ASN A 72 -13.66 -12.50 22.17
N LYS A 73 -12.90 -11.59 22.81
CA LYS A 73 -12.40 -11.66 24.20
C LYS A 73 -11.46 -12.83 24.45
N ASN A 74 -10.62 -13.16 23.46
CA ASN A 74 -9.60 -14.19 23.58
C ASN A 74 -8.23 -13.65 24.04
N GLY A 75 -8.11 -12.33 24.23
CA GLY A 75 -6.89 -11.65 24.65
C GLY A 75 -5.92 -11.35 23.51
N GLN A 76 -6.30 -11.54 22.25
CA GLN A 76 -5.45 -11.34 21.07
C GLN A 76 -6.15 -10.43 20.05
N LEU A 77 -5.41 -9.96 19.07
CA LEU A 77 -5.94 -9.32 17.87
C LEU A 77 -5.85 -10.33 16.72
N ASP A 78 -6.98 -10.89 16.33
CA ASP A 78 -7.10 -11.92 15.30
C ASP A 78 -7.09 -11.28 13.90
N MET A 79 -5.91 -11.37 13.25
CA MET A 79 -5.61 -10.68 12.00
C MET A 79 -5.55 -11.63 10.80
N VAL A 80 -6.23 -11.27 9.72
CA VAL A 80 -6.02 -11.82 8.38
C VAL A 80 -5.12 -10.89 7.59
N ILE A 81 -4.09 -11.44 6.93
CA ILE A 81 -3.21 -10.71 6.03
C ILE A 81 -3.35 -11.28 4.62
N LEU A 82 -3.79 -10.43 3.67
CA LEU A 82 -3.88 -10.74 2.25
C LEU A 82 -2.63 -10.19 1.56
N GLN A 83 -1.77 -11.10 1.09
CA GLN A 83 -0.46 -10.76 0.57
C GLN A 83 -0.44 -10.73 -0.97
N GLY A 84 0.41 -9.86 -1.51
CA GLY A 84 0.74 -9.84 -2.93
C GLY A 84 1.54 -11.06 -3.38
N ASP A 85 2.19 -10.95 -4.54
CA ASP A 85 3.13 -11.94 -5.06
C ASP A 85 4.26 -12.19 -4.05
N LYS A 86 4.53 -13.46 -3.74
CA LYS A 86 5.50 -13.86 -2.71
C LYS A 86 6.95 -13.45 -3.02
N PHE A 87 7.25 -13.18 -4.29
CA PHE A 87 8.59 -12.75 -4.73
C PHE A 87 8.72 -11.23 -4.89
N HIS A 88 7.65 -10.49 -4.61
CA HIS A 88 7.68 -9.03 -4.69
C HIS A 88 8.15 -8.43 -3.35
N HIS A 89 9.15 -7.56 -3.39
CA HIS A 89 9.70 -6.93 -2.19
C HIS A 89 8.65 -6.14 -1.38
N ASP A 90 7.66 -5.51 -2.06
CA ASP A 90 6.59 -4.81 -1.38
C ASP A 90 5.72 -5.74 -0.53
N THR A 91 5.46 -6.96 -0.99
CA THR A 91 4.72 -7.96 -0.22
C THR A 91 5.40 -8.24 1.12
N PHE A 92 6.71 -8.43 1.06
CA PHE A 92 7.52 -8.69 2.25
C PHE A 92 7.55 -7.47 3.18
N ASN A 93 7.92 -6.30 2.65
CA ASN A 93 8.10 -5.09 3.45
C ASN A 93 6.79 -4.60 4.09
N ARG A 94 5.69 -4.51 3.31
CA ARG A 94 4.39 -4.10 3.82
C ARG A 94 3.93 -5.02 4.95
N THR A 95 4.04 -6.34 4.77
CA THR A 95 3.65 -7.31 5.79
C THR A 95 4.56 -7.24 7.01
N LEU A 96 5.89 -7.29 6.82
CA LEU A 96 6.86 -7.29 7.91
C LEU A 96 6.71 -6.05 8.79
N MET A 97 6.70 -4.86 8.16
CA MET A 97 6.66 -3.60 8.92
C MET A 97 5.33 -3.42 9.65
N THR A 98 4.19 -3.77 9.02
CA THR A 98 2.89 -3.72 9.70
C THR A 98 2.88 -4.60 10.96
N VAL A 99 3.33 -5.85 10.85
CA VAL A 99 3.34 -6.80 11.97
C VAL A 99 4.33 -6.36 13.06
N THR A 100 5.53 -5.91 12.66
CA THR A 100 6.56 -5.46 13.60
C THR A 100 6.08 -4.25 14.40
N MET A 101 5.59 -3.23 13.72
CA MET A 101 5.14 -2.00 14.38
C MET A 101 3.93 -2.21 15.29
N LEU A 102 2.99 -3.08 14.92
CA LEU A 102 1.86 -3.42 15.80
C LEU A 102 2.33 -4.16 17.05
N LYS A 103 3.29 -5.08 16.94
CA LYS A 103 3.89 -5.74 18.10
C LYS A 103 4.62 -4.75 19.02
N GLU A 104 5.38 -3.80 18.45
CA GLU A 104 6.06 -2.75 19.21
C GLU A 104 5.06 -1.82 19.93
N LYS A 105 3.88 -1.60 19.35
CA LYS A 105 2.77 -0.87 19.99
C LYS A 105 2.05 -1.69 21.08
N GLY A 106 2.41 -2.95 21.27
CA GLY A 106 1.91 -3.81 22.35
C GLY A 106 0.66 -4.62 21.97
N TYR A 107 0.29 -4.72 20.68
CA TYR A 107 -0.81 -5.59 20.27
C TYR A 107 -0.41 -7.07 20.33
N PRO A 108 -1.15 -7.92 21.07
CA PRO A 108 -0.94 -9.36 21.11
C PRO A 108 -1.50 -10.00 19.83
N LEU A 109 -0.74 -9.95 18.74
CA LEU A 109 -1.20 -10.39 17.41
C LEU A 109 -1.33 -11.91 17.32
N ASN A 110 -2.49 -12.37 16.83
CA ASN A 110 -2.70 -13.71 16.31
C ASN A 110 -2.98 -13.62 14.80
N ILE A 111 -2.02 -14.05 13.97
CA ILE A 111 -2.20 -14.07 12.52
C ILE A 111 -2.96 -15.35 12.15
N VAL A 112 -4.28 -15.26 12.07
CA VAL A 112 -5.18 -16.40 11.80
C VAL A 112 -5.11 -16.89 10.36
N SER A 113 -4.72 -16.00 9.42
CA SER A 113 -4.46 -16.35 8.03
C SER A 113 -3.47 -15.38 7.40
N LYS A 114 -2.58 -15.93 6.55
CA LYS A 114 -1.61 -15.15 5.77
C LYS A 114 -1.36 -15.87 4.43
N ASN A 115 -2.02 -15.42 3.37
CA ASN A 115 -1.97 -16.06 2.07
C ASN A 115 -1.54 -15.11 0.97
N HIS A 116 -0.92 -15.66 -0.09
CA HIS A 116 -0.54 -14.91 -1.27
C HIS A 116 -1.67 -14.92 -2.30
N ASP A 117 -2.37 -13.79 -2.42
CA ASP A 117 -3.48 -13.57 -3.34
C ASP A 117 -3.03 -12.85 -4.62
N ASN A 118 -1.72 -12.64 -4.77
CA ASN A 118 -1.07 -12.14 -5.98
C ASN A 118 -1.65 -10.80 -6.50
N TRP A 119 -1.96 -9.86 -5.59
CA TRP A 119 -2.54 -8.55 -5.89
C TRP A 119 -3.96 -8.61 -6.49
N ASP A 120 -4.60 -9.79 -6.51
CA ASP A 120 -5.85 -10.04 -7.21
C ASP A 120 -7.07 -9.99 -6.28
N ARG A 121 -8.09 -9.21 -6.68
CA ARG A 121 -9.33 -9.01 -5.93
C ARG A 121 -10.13 -10.31 -5.74
N LEU A 122 -10.20 -11.14 -6.78
CA LEU A 122 -11.00 -12.37 -6.73
C LEU A 122 -10.32 -13.46 -5.89
N ASN A 123 -8.98 -13.52 -5.94
CA ASN A 123 -8.22 -14.42 -5.10
C ASN A 123 -8.42 -14.07 -3.63
N ALA A 124 -8.25 -12.78 -3.27
CA ALA A 124 -8.45 -12.28 -1.90
C ALA A 124 -9.88 -12.53 -1.40
N LYS A 125 -10.90 -12.29 -2.25
CA LYS A 125 -12.28 -12.62 -1.92
C LYS A 125 -12.48 -14.09 -1.61
N ARG A 126 -11.96 -14.98 -2.48
CA ARG A 126 -12.10 -16.44 -2.32
C ARG A 126 -11.38 -16.93 -1.07
N ASP A 127 -10.19 -16.39 -0.81
CA ASP A 127 -9.42 -16.74 0.37
C ASP A 127 -10.17 -16.35 1.65
N LEU A 128 -10.64 -15.10 1.74
CA LEU A 128 -11.35 -14.65 2.93
C LEU A 128 -12.67 -15.43 3.15
N LEU A 129 -13.41 -15.75 2.10
CA LEU A 129 -14.59 -16.62 2.20
C LEU A 129 -14.23 -18.00 2.78
N LYS A 130 -13.11 -18.58 2.35
CA LYS A 130 -12.59 -19.83 2.90
C LYS A 130 -12.25 -19.70 4.38
N GLN A 131 -11.65 -18.57 4.81
CA GLN A 131 -11.36 -18.34 6.22
C GLN A 131 -12.66 -18.26 7.06
N PHE A 132 -13.74 -17.66 6.54
CA PHE A 132 -15.04 -17.67 7.22
C PHE A 132 -15.56 -19.09 7.51
N GLU A 133 -15.33 -20.03 6.59
CA GLU A 133 -15.74 -21.44 6.78
C GLU A 133 -14.80 -22.18 7.76
N LEU A 134 -13.52 -21.86 7.78
CA LEU A 134 -12.52 -22.57 8.59
C LEU A 134 -12.52 -22.13 10.05
N ILE A 135 -12.57 -20.84 10.31
CA ILE A 135 -12.39 -20.25 11.64
C ILE A 135 -13.62 -19.48 12.12
N GLY A 136 -14.57 -19.20 11.23
CA GLY A 136 -15.74 -18.37 11.52
C GLY A 136 -15.47 -16.87 11.43
N ILE A 137 -16.37 -16.13 10.78
CA ILE A 137 -16.21 -14.68 10.54
C ILE A 137 -16.07 -13.89 11.85
N LYS A 138 -16.69 -14.32 12.95
CA LYS A 138 -16.62 -13.66 14.26
C LYS A 138 -15.25 -13.76 14.95
N ASN A 139 -14.39 -14.64 14.46
CA ASN A 139 -13.04 -14.82 14.95
C ASN A 139 -12.00 -14.07 14.07
N ILE A 140 -12.46 -13.15 13.24
CA ILE A 140 -11.60 -12.23 12.47
C ILE A 140 -11.91 -10.83 12.96
N GLU A 141 -10.90 -10.13 13.44
CA GLU A 141 -11.06 -8.80 14.04
C GLU A 141 -10.51 -7.69 13.17
N ILE A 142 -9.61 -8.04 12.24
CA ILE A 142 -9.03 -7.10 11.28
C ILE A 142 -8.57 -7.83 10.02
N VAL A 143 -8.72 -7.16 8.87
CA VAL A 143 -8.13 -7.59 7.60
C VAL A 143 -7.16 -6.52 7.11
N VAL A 144 -5.92 -6.91 6.85
CA VAL A 144 -4.89 -6.06 6.27
C VAL A 144 -4.48 -6.63 4.91
N ALA A 145 -4.68 -5.87 3.86
CA ALA A 145 -4.30 -6.25 2.52
C ALA A 145 -3.06 -5.45 2.05
N ASN A 146 -2.15 -6.12 1.36
CA ASN A 146 -0.97 -5.44 0.82
C ASN A 146 -1.31 -4.45 -0.30
N ASN A 147 -2.52 -4.53 -0.91
CA ASN A 147 -3.02 -3.50 -1.83
C ASN A 147 -4.53 -3.34 -1.77
N ASP A 148 -5.06 -2.29 -2.40
CA ASP A 148 -6.48 -1.96 -2.42
C ASP A 148 -7.32 -2.95 -3.22
N ALA A 149 -6.79 -3.56 -4.28
CA ALA A 149 -7.54 -4.54 -5.05
C ALA A 149 -7.91 -5.75 -4.17
N MET A 150 -6.96 -6.24 -3.35
CA MET A 150 -7.21 -7.32 -2.39
C MET A 150 -8.09 -6.84 -1.23
N ALA A 151 -7.94 -5.60 -0.74
CA ALA A 151 -8.81 -5.02 0.28
C ALA A 151 -10.27 -4.95 -0.20
N LEU A 152 -10.50 -4.53 -1.45
CA LEU A 152 -11.82 -4.56 -2.08
C LEU A 152 -12.36 -5.99 -2.21
N GLY A 153 -11.50 -6.96 -2.50
CA GLY A 153 -11.87 -8.38 -2.48
C GLY A 153 -12.33 -8.84 -1.11
N ALA A 154 -11.64 -8.41 -0.04
CA ALA A 154 -12.06 -8.66 1.33
C ALA A 154 -13.43 -8.02 1.64
N LEU A 155 -13.64 -6.77 1.22
CA LEU A 155 -14.94 -6.10 1.38
C LEU A 155 -16.06 -6.82 0.63
N ASP A 156 -15.80 -7.33 -0.59
CA ASP A 156 -16.78 -8.13 -1.34
C ASP A 156 -17.16 -9.41 -0.59
N ALA A 157 -16.19 -10.06 0.07
CA ALA A 157 -16.44 -11.24 0.89
C ALA A 157 -17.28 -10.89 2.13
N LEU A 158 -16.88 -9.84 2.87
CA LEU A 158 -17.59 -9.36 4.05
C LEU A 158 -19.03 -8.94 3.75
N LYS A 159 -19.24 -8.13 2.71
CA LYS A 159 -20.56 -7.67 2.27
C LYS A 159 -21.47 -8.82 1.87
N SER A 160 -20.92 -9.88 1.26
CA SER A 160 -21.72 -11.09 0.93
C SER A 160 -22.24 -11.84 2.14
N ARG A 161 -21.73 -11.55 3.34
CA ARG A 161 -22.15 -12.09 4.63
C ARG A 161 -22.87 -11.07 5.52
N GLY A 162 -23.21 -9.91 4.97
CA GLY A 162 -23.91 -8.84 5.69
C GLY A 162 -23.02 -7.97 6.58
N TYR A 163 -21.67 -8.13 6.49
CA TYR A 163 -20.71 -7.28 7.19
C TYR A 163 -20.33 -6.07 6.36
N ASN A 164 -19.87 -4.99 6.99
CA ASN A 164 -19.35 -3.78 6.34
C ASN A 164 -20.31 -3.16 5.30
N THR A 165 -21.61 -3.27 5.52
CA THR A 165 -22.67 -2.73 4.64
C THR A 165 -23.29 -1.44 5.17
N ASP A 166 -23.17 -1.17 6.46
CA ASP A 166 -23.61 0.05 7.13
C ASP A 166 -22.53 0.49 8.15
N ALA A 167 -22.00 1.68 7.98
CA ALA A 167 -21.00 2.27 8.87
C ALA A 167 -21.48 2.47 10.32
N LYS A 168 -22.80 2.46 10.56
CA LYS A 168 -23.39 2.56 11.88
C LYS A 168 -23.48 1.21 12.61
N ASP A 169 -23.49 0.12 11.88
CA ASP A 169 -23.51 -1.23 12.43
C ASP A 169 -22.10 -1.66 12.87
N LYS A 170 -21.78 -1.37 14.13
CA LYS A 170 -20.46 -1.70 14.69
C LYS A 170 -20.30 -3.18 15.04
N GLU A 171 -21.41 -3.91 15.17
CA GLU A 171 -21.38 -5.35 15.43
C GLU A 171 -20.91 -6.14 14.21
N HIS A 172 -21.44 -5.79 13.02
CA HIS A 172 -21.08 -6.42 11.75
C HIS A 172 -20.05 -5.61 10.96
N HIS A 173 -19.10 -4.99 11.66
CA HIS A 173 -18.01 -4.27 11.04
C HIS A 173 -16.66 -4.88 11.41
N ILE A 174 -15.89 -5.29 10.41
CA ILE A 174 -14.50 -5.72 10.54
C ILE A 174 -13.63 -4.68 9.83
N PRO A 175 -12.66 -4.04 10.53
CA PRO A 175 -11.79 -3.05 9.91
C PRO A 175 -10.95 -3.67 8.78
N VAL A 176 -10.93 -3.00 7.63
CA VAL A 176 -10.20 -3.39 6.43
C VAL A 176 -9.26 -2.25 6.02
N PHE A 177 -7.97 -2.58 5.89
CA PHE A 177 -6.94 -1.65 5.46
C PHE A 177 -6.29 -2.11 4.14
N GLY A 178 -6.02 -1.15 3.26
CA GLY A 178 -5.37 -1.36 1.97
C GLY A 178 -4.21 -0.41 1.74
N VAL A 179 -3.63 -0.47 0.56
CA VAL A 179 -2.56 0.40 0.06
C VAL A 179 -2.81 0.63 -1.42
N ASP A 180 -2.59 1.80 -1.92
CA ASP A 180 -2.51 2.34 -3.28
C ASP A 180 -3.38 3.59 -3.46
N GLY A 181 -4.51 3.72 -2.75
CA GLY A 181 -5.44 4.83 -2.87
C GLY A 181 -6.32 4.74 -4.13
N LEU A 182 -6.74 3.53 -4.50
CA LEU A 182 -7.65 3.36 -5.64
C LEU A 182 -8.97 4.12 -5.42
N PRO A 183 -9.54 4.79 -6.45
CA PRO A 183 -10.75 5.58 -6.29
C PRO A 183 -11.93 4.82 -5.67
N GLU A 184 -12.08 3.52 -5.98
CA GLU A 184 -13.10 2.66 -5.39
C GLU A 184 -12.85 2.44 -3.89
N MET A 185 -11.60 2.21 -3.49
CA MET A 185 -11.23 2.03 -2.08
C MET A 185 -11.44 3.32 -1.29
N LEU A 186 -11.04 4.46 -1.84
CA LEU A 186 -11.27 5.78 -1.21
C LEU A 186 -12.76 6.02 -0.97
N LYS A 187 -13.62 5.65 -1.93
CA LYS A 187 -15.08 5.72 -1.76
C LYS A 187 -15.58 4.80 -0.65
N GLU A 188 -15.07 3.57 -0.54
CA GLU A 188 -15.45 2.65 0.53
C GLU A 188 -15.01 3.16 1.92
N VAL A 189 -13.85 3.81 2.00
CA VAL A 189 -13.39 4.49 3.23
C VAL A 189 -14.31 5.68 3.58
N GLU A 190 -14.74 6.48 2.61
CA GLU A 190 -15.66 7.61 2.84
C GLU A 190 -17.06 7.15 3.28
N LEU A 191 -17.52 6.01 2.78
CA LEU A 191 -18.77 5.38 3.20
C LEU A 191 -18.65 4.71 4.57
N GLY A 192 -17.45 4.53 5.10
CA GLY A 192 -17.18 3.82 6.35
C GLY A 192 -17.31 2.31 6.25
N ASN A 193 -17.30 1.75 5.04
CA ASN A 193 -17.28 0.31 4.81
C ASN A 193 -15.86 -0.26 4.89
N ALA A 194 -14.86 0.50 4.43
CA ALA A 194 -13.44 0.26 4.69
C ALA A 194 -12.93 1.21 5.76
N THR A 195 -11.79 0.88 6.39
CA THR A 195 -11.25 1.66 7.51
C THR A 195 -10.17 2.62 7.06
N GLY A 196 -9.25 2.19 6.20
CA GLY A 196 -8.15 3.05 5.73
C GLY A 196 -7.44 2.51 4.50
N THR A 197 -6.73 3.42 3.84
CA THR A 197 -5.78 3.11 2.77
C THR A 197 -4.73 4.20 2.66
N LEU A 198 -3.57 3.86 2.12
CA LEU A 198 -2.51 4.80 1.80
C LEU A 198 -2.53 5.12 0.31
N ILE A 199 -2.21 6.36 -0.03
CA ILE A 199 -2.11 6.80 -1.41
C ILE A 199 -0.69 6.61 -1.91
N ALA A 200 -0.52 5.87 -3.01
CA ALA A 200 0.70 5.84 -3.79
C ALA A 200 0.67 6.97 -4.83
N ASP A 201 1.67 7.86 -4.80
CA ASP A 201 1.75 8.95 -5.77
C ASP A 201 2.39 8.47 -7.09
N TYR A 202 1.60 7.76 -7.88
CA TYR A 202 2.04 7.24 -9.18
C TYR A 202 2.39 8.36 -10.17
N SER A 203 1.80 9.55 -10.02
CA SER A 203 2.12 10.71 -10.88
C SER A 203 3.54 11.18 -10.62
N THR A 204 3.91 11.35 -9.35
CA THR A 204 5.28 11.70 -8.95
C THR A 204 6.25 10.59 -9.34
N LEU A 205 5.91 9.32 -9.13
CA LEU A 205 6.75 8.19 -9.52
C LEU A 205 7.06 8.22 -11.02
N ALA A 206 6.04 8.38 -11.86
CA ALA A 206 6.20 8.46 -13.32
C ALA A 206 7.06 9.68 -13.74
N LYS A 207 6.83 10.85 -13.10
CA LYS A 207 7.64 12.06 -13.32
C LYS A 207 9.10 11.82 -12.98
N VAL A 208 9.40 11.26 -11.81
CA VAL A 208 10.75 10.96 -11.36
C VAL A 208 11.44 9.96 -12.30
N CYS A 209 10.76 8.91 -12.73
CA CYS A 209 11.27 7.98 -13.73
C CYS A 209 11.67 8.71 -15.03
N TYR A 210 10.82 9.63 -15.50
CA TYR A 210 11.07 10.40 -16.72
C TYR A 210 12.26 11.34 -16.55
N GLU A 211 12.31 12.09 -15.45
CA GLU A 211 13.39 13.05 -15.17
C GLU A 211 14.74 12.35 -15.09
N ILE A 212 14.84 11.21 -14.40
CA ILE A 212 16.09 10.44 -14.36
C ILE A 212 16.45 9.89 -15.74
N ALA A 213 15.50 9.31 -16.47
CA ALA A 213 15.75 8.69 -17.77
C ALA A 213 16.23 9.68 -18.84
N THR A 214 15.84 10.96 -18.73
CA THR A 214 16.18 12.01 -19.70
C THR A 214 17.31 12.93 -19.24
N SER A 215 17.86 12.73 -18.04
CA SER A 215 18.95 13.54 -17.49
C SER A 215 20.32 12.97 -17.82
N GLU A 216 21.36 13.80 -17.63
CA GLU A 216 22.77 13.41 -17.67
C GLU A 216 23.31 13.04 -16.28
N ALA A 217 22.44 12.98 -15.25
CA ALA A 217 22.85 12.65 -13.88
C ALA A 217 23.42 11.22 -13.80
N GLN A 218 24.55 11.07 -13.09
CA GLN A 218 25.29 9.83 -12.96
C GLN A 218 25.57 9.43 -11.50
N THR A 219 25.26 10.32 -10.55
CA THR A 219 25.48 10.07 -9.12
C THR A 219 24.18 10.18 -8.33
N ASP A 220 24.12 9.50 -7.20
CA ASP A 220 22.98 9.58 -6.25
C ASP A 220 22.70 11.04 -5.83
N GLU A 221 23.76 11.86 -5.67
CA GLU A 221 23.62 13.26 -5.29
C GLU A 221 23.00 14.10 -6.42
N GLU A 222 23.46 13.93 -7.65
CA GLU A 222 22.91 14.63 -8.82
C GLU A 222 21.44 14.25 -9.05
N VAL A 223 21.10 12.96 -8.93
CA VAL A 223 19.70 12.52 -9.00
C VAL A 223 18.87 13.09 -7.87
N THR A 224 19.38 13.11 -6.63
CA THR A 224 18.70 13.71 -5.49
C THR A 224 18.38 15.19 -5.74
N GLN A 225 19.34 15.95 -6.28
CA GLN A 225 19.15 17.37 -6.60
C GLN A 225 18.15 17.57 -7.75
N LEU A 226 18.16 16.66 -8.74
CA LEU A 226 17.26 16.70 -9.89
C LEU A 226 15.79 16.48 -9.48
N VAL A 227 15.52 15.42 -8.72
CA VAL A 227 14.15 14.97 -8.45
C VAL A 227 13.59 15.40 -7.10
N TRP A 228 14.42 16.01 -6.22
CA TRP A 228 14.06 16.46 -4.87
C TRP A 228 13.63 15.32 -3.92
N TYR A 229 13.99 14.09 -4.23
CA TYR A 229 13.85 12.91 -3.39
C TYR A 229 15.22 12.30 -3.13
N LYS A 230 15.45 11.87 -1.88
CA LYS A 230 16.70 11.20 -1.53
C LYS A 230 16.90 9.97 -2.42
N THR A 231 18.03 9.95 -3.11
CA THR A 231 18.50 8.79 -3.88
C THR A 231 19.69 8.20 -3.16
N GLU A 232 19.71 6.90 -2.99
CA GLU A 232 20.73 6.17 -2.28
C GLU A 232 20.91 4.79 -2.90
N LYS A 233 22.16 4.43 -3.24
CA LYS A 233 22.47 3.16 -3.93
C LYS A 233 21.64 2.98 -5.22
N HIS A 234 21.57 4.01 -6.03
CA HIS A 234 20.80 4.06 -7.29
C HIS A 234 19.27 3.86 -7.11
N LYS A 235 18.74 4.06 -5.90
CA LYS A 235 17.32 3.90 -5.58
C LYS A 235 16.71 5.21 -5.12
N THR A 236 15.63 5.63 -5.76
CA THR A 236 14.77 6.73 -5.34
C THR A 236 13.43 6.16 -4.87
N LEU A 237 13.09 6.39 -3.59
CA LEU A 237 11.86 5.88 -3.01
C LEU A 237 10.87 7.01 -2.76
N ILE A 238 9.72 6.94 -3.44
CA ILE A 238 8.63 7.91 -3.31
C ILE A 238 7.79 7.56 -2.07
N PRO A 239 7.55 8.52 -1.16
CA PRO A 239 6.78 8.26 0.05
C PRO A 239 5.30 8.03 -0.24
N TYR A 240 4.65 7.21 0.59
CA TYR A 240 3.20 7.11 0.65
C TYR A 240 2.59 8.29 1.39
N ILE A 241 1.32 8.56 1.10
CA ILE A 241 0.56 9.63 1.75
C ILE A 241 -0.62 8.99 2.49
N LYS A 242 -0.78 9.28 3.78
CA LYS A 242 -1.98 8.88 4.53
C LYS A 242 -3.21 9.57 3.95
N TYR A 243 -4.30 8.83 3.76
CA TYR A 243 -5.50 9.39 3.14
C TYR A 243 -6.09 10.59 3.91
N ALA A 244 -6.09 10.54 5.23
CA ALA A 244 -6.55 11.65 6.06
C ALA A 244 -5.74 12.95 5.81
N SER A 245 -4.43 12.84 5.66
CA SER A 245 -3.53 13.97 5.34
C SER A 245 -3.78 14.48 3.93
N PHE A 246 -3.97 13.61 2.96
CA PHE A 246 -4.31 13.97 1.58
C PHE A 246 -5.66 14.69 1.51
N LYS A 247 -6.69 14.19 2.18
CA LYS A 247 -8.01 14.82 2.24
C LYS A 247 -7.95 16.23 2.82
N ASN A 248 -7.16 16.43 3.87
CA ASN A 248 -6.97 17.76 4.46
C ASN A 248 -6.20 18.71 3.53
N TYR A 249 -5.15 18.24 2.87
CA TYR A 249 -4.42 19.00 1.86
C TYR A 249 -5.32 19.41 0.69
N MET A 250 -6.12 18.48 0.15
CA MET A 250 -7.06 18.78 -0.93
C MET A 250 -8.13 19.77 -0.53
N LYS A 251 -8.67 19.68 0.69
CA LYS A 251 -9.60 20.68 1.22
C LYS A 251 -8.97 22.08 1.32
N GLN A 252 -7.70 22.18 1.73
CA GLN A 252 -6.99 23.46 1.80
C GLN A 252 -6.68 24.04 0.43
N LYS A 253 -6.28 23.19 -0.53
CA LYS A 253 -5.91 23.61 -1.88
C LYS A 253 -7.11 23.97 -2.77
N TYR A 254 -8.24 23.29 -2.55
CA TYR A 254 -9.49 23.48 -3.28
C TYR A 254 -10.61 23.99 -2.39
N VAL A 255 -10.34 24.98 -1.54
CA VAL A 255 -11.41 25.83 -1.00
C VAL A 255 -12.00 26.56 -2.21
N LEU A 256 -13.00 25.95 -2.81
CA LEU A 256 -13.85 26.63 -3.80
C LEU A 256 -14.42 27.86 -3.11
N PRO A 257 -14.27 29.07 -3.68
CA PRO A 257 -15.03 30.22 -3.18
C PRO A 257 -16.49 29.80 -3.19
N ASN A 258 -17.19 30.00 -2.08
CA ASN A 258 -18.63 29.80 -2.02
C ASN A 258 -19.27 30.57 -3.17
N TYR A 259 -19.68 29.87 -4.21
CA TYR A 259 -20.66 30.40 -5.12
C TYR A 259 -21.97 30.48 -4.33
N GLN A 260 -22.15 31.60 -3.64
CA GLN A 260 -23.48 31.98 -3.19
C GLN A 260 -24.34 32.11 -4.44
N ASN A 261 -25.30 31.21 -4.57
CA ASN A 261 -26.41 31.38 -5.49
C ASN A 261 -27.13 32.68 -5.14
N ASN A 262 -26.72 33.78 -5.75
CA ASN A 262 -27.59 34.95 -5.88
C ASN A 262 -28.56 34.64 -7.03
N SER A 263 -29.58 33.85 -6.73
CA SER A 263 -30.82 33.83 -7.50
C SER A 263 -31.73 34.91 -6.92
N THR A 264 -31.52 36.15 -7.36
CA THR A 264 -32.53 37.19 -7.34
C THR A 264 -32.42 37.93 -8.66
N LEU A 265 -33.25 37.53 -9.58
CA LEU A 265 -34.15 38.32 -10.44
C LEU A 265 -34.78 37.38 -11.52
#